data_42b266fab5ee1fc03d49fc085b78320e
#
_entry.id   42b266fab5ee1fc03d49fc085b78320e
#
_cell.length_a   1.000
_cell.length_b   1.000
_cell.length_c   1.000
_cell.angle_alpha   90.00
_cell.angle_beta   90.00
_cell.angle_gamma   90.00
#
_symmetry.space_group_name_H-M   'P 1'
#
loop_
_entity.id
_entity.type
_entity.pdbx_description
1 polymer ?
#
loop_
_entity_poly.entity_id
_entity_poly.type
_entity_poly.pdbx_seq_one_letter_code
_entity_poly.pdbx_strand_id
1 'polypeptide(L)'
;TQFVKIYLEEKVSEIQGDHRFFQCSQCCQDETWDAVQPVADMIAAMGEGTMVPDELIPRCPHCGAEMFPWVRGYGNFLQGKKYEEEYEKISKYIQKNKDRKILLIELGVGRMTPMFIQEPFWELTNSLKDAYYISVNSEYQFLPEFIEDKGIAILGDIGTVLKDLRKAKEESAFV
;
A
#
# COMPACT_ATOMS: atom_id res chain seq x y z
N THR A 1 -5.84 -4.27 -0.01
CA THR A 1 -6.44 -2.94 0.11
C THR A 1 -7.86 -2.90 -0.43
N GLN A 2 -8.66 -1.93 0.03
CA GLN A 2 -10.02 -1.72 -0.50
C GLN A 2 -10.03 -0.90 -1.81
N PHE A 3 -8.91 -0.35 -2.22
CA PHE A 3 -8.82 0.46 -3.43
C PHE A 3 -9.14 -0.32 -4.70
N VAL A 4 -8.86 -1.62 -4.74
CA VAL A 4 -9.25 -2.52 -5.86
C VAL A 4 -10.77 -2.61 -6.08
N LYS A 5 -11.58 -2.20 -5.08
CA LYS A 5 -13.05 -2.11 -5.23
C LYS A 5 -13.52 -0.79 -5.84
N ILE A 6 -12.64 0.21 -5.90
CA ILE A 6 -12.96 1.58 -6.34
C ILE A 6 -12.27 1.89 -7.67
N TYR A 7 -11.04 1.42 -7.83
CA TYR A 7 -10.21 1.66 -9.00
C TYR A 7 -10.04 0.37 -9.81
N LEU A 8 -9.74 0.51 -11.09
CA LEU A 8 -9.37 -0.62 -11.95
C LEU A 8 -8.11 -1.29 -11.40
N GLU A 9 -8.06 -2.61 -11.44
CA GLU A 9 -6.98 -3.40 -10.83
C GLU A 9 -5.58 -3.03 -11.36
N GLU A 10 -5.50 -2.71 -12.65
CA GLU A 10 -4.24 -2.26 -13.28
C GLU A 10 -3.73 -0.89 -12.79
N LYS A 11 -4.57 -0.16 -12.04
CA LYS A 11 -4.23 1.14 -11.43
C LYS A 11 -3.90 1.05 -9.95
N VAL A 12 -4.00 -0.14 -9.39
CA VAL A 12 -3.70 -0.41 -7.98
C VAL A 12 -2.50 -1.33 -7.91
N SER A 13 -1.49 -0.96 -7.12
CA SER A 13 -0.33 -1.80 -6.84
C SER A 13 -0.24 -2.08 -5.34
N GLU A 14 -0.12 -3.35 -5.00
CA GLU A 14 -0.15 -3.84 -3.62
C GLU A 14 1.25 -4.31 -3.17
N ILE A 15 2.26 -3.46 -3.36
CA ILE A 15 3.68 -3.78 -3.07
C ILE A 15 3.99 -4.13 -1.61
N GLN A 16 3.11 -3.82 -0.68
CA GLN A 16 3.21 -4.26 0.71
C GLN A 16 2.28 -5.43 1.03
N GLY A 17 1.70 -6.02 -0.02
CA GLY A 17 0.80 -7.16 0.08
C GLY A 17 -0.66 -6.80 0.33
N ASP A 18 -1.48 -7.84 0.48
CA ASP A 18 -2.92 -7.72 0.70
C ASP A 18 -3.43 -8.88 1.56
N HIS A 19 -4.28 -8.57 2.53
CA HIS A 19 -4.91 -9.54 3.44
C HIS A 19 -5.89 -10.51 2.73
N ARG A 20 -6.24 -10.27 1.47
CA ARG A 20 -7.03 -11.22 0.67
C ARG A 20 -6.27 -12.48 0.29
N PHE A 21 -4.97 -12.51 0.56
CA PHE A 21 -4.11 -13.63 0.23
C PHE A 21 -3.34 -14.14 1.43
N PHE A 22 -3.17 -15.45 1.49
CA PHE A 22 -2.22 -16.10 2.37
C PHE A 22 -0.93 -16.46 1.64
N GLN A 23 0.15 -16.56 2.38
CA GLN A 23 1.43 -17.10 1.95
C GLN A 23 1.91 -18.15 2.96
N CYS A 24 2.79 -19.04 2.56
CA CYS A 24 3.52 -19.90 3.49
C CYS A 24 4.43 -19.07 4.39
N SER A 25 4.39 -19.27 5.72
CA SER A 25 5.27 -18.59 6.67
C SER A 25 6.76 -18.84 6.41
N GLN A 26 7.09 -19.97 5.77
CA GLN A 26 8.45 -20.34 5.40
C GLN A 26 8.84 -19.91 3.97
N CYS A 27 7.91 -19.29 3.21
CA CYS A 27 8.11 -18.98 1.80
C CYS A 27 8.65 -20.17 0.99
N CYS A 28 8.16 -21.39 1.27
CA CYS A 28 8.69 -22.62 0.69
C CYS A 28 8.39 -22.77 -0.81
N GLN A 29 7.39 -22.06 -1.30
CA GLN A 29 7.00 -22.00 -2.71
C GLN A 29 6.63 -20.56 -3.07
N ASP A 30 6.76 -20.21 -4.35
CA ASP A 30 6.33 -18.95 -4.91
C ASP A 30 4.83 -19.00 -5.25
N GLU A 31 4.00 -19.12 -4.21
CA GLU A 31 2.54 -19.20 -4.32
C GLU A 31 1.86 -18.40 -3.24
N THR A 32 0.71 -17.82 -3.60
CA THR A 32 -0.25 -17.22 -2.68
C THR A 32 -1.62 -17.86 -2.86
N TRP A 33 -2.40 -17.94 -1.80
CA TRP A 33 -3.73 -18.55 -1.79
C TRP A 33 -4.78 -17.55 -1.37
N ASP A 34 -5.99 -17.69 -1.90
CA ASP A 34 -7.13 -16.85 -1.49
C ASP A 34 -7.41 -17.02 0.00
N ALA A 35 -7.54 -15.91 0.71
CA ALA A 35 -7.79 -15.86 2.15
C ALA A 35 -9.26 -15.50 2.49
N VAL A 36 -10.06 -15.10 1.51
CA VAL A 36 -11.40 -14.53 1.76
C VAL A 36 -12.32 -15.55 2.40
N GLN A 37 -12.47 -16.73 1.79
CA GLN A 37 -13.34 -17.76 2.34
C GLN A 37 -12.78 -18.40 3.61
N PRO A 38 -11.50 -18.81 3.68
CA PRO A 38 -10.92 -19.32 4.93
C PRO A 38 -11.06 -18.35 6.12
N VAL A 39 -10.87 -17.05 5.91
CA VAL A 39 -11.07 -16.05 6.97
C VAL A 39 -12.53 -15.96 7.39
N ALA A 40 -13.48 -16.01 6.44
CA ALA A 40 -14.91 -16.02 6.75
C ALA A 40 -15.30 -17.24 7.60
N ASP A 41 -14.76 -18.43 7.26
CA ASP A 41 -15.01 -19.66 8.01
C ASP A 41 -14.42 -19.61 9.44
N MET A 42 -13.20 -19.07 9.58
CA MET A 42 -12.58 -18.82 10.90
C MET A 42 -13.42 -17.87 11.76
N ILE A 43 -13.90 -16.76 11.18
CA ILE A 43 -14.75 -15.80 11.89
C ILE A 43 -16.07 -16.45 12.33
N ALA A 44 -16.70 -17.22 11.45
CA ALA A 44 -17.94 -17.92 11.77
C ALA A 44 -17.77 -18.94 12.89
N ALA A 45 -16.67 -19.70 12.87
CA ALA A 45 -16.37 -20.70 13.90
C ALA A 45 -15.95 -20.06 15.24
N MET A 46 -15.34 -18.90 15.22
CA MET A 46 -14.95 -18.15 16.42
C MET A 46 -16.17 -17.61 17.18
N GLY A 47 -17.28 -17.28 16.50
CA GLY A 47 -18.51 -16.76 17.12
C GLY A 47 -18.25 -15.50 17.93
N GLU A 48 -18.68 -15.49 19.20
CA GLU A 48 -18.41 -14.37 20.13
C GLU A 48 -17.04 -14.47 20.84
N GLY A 49 -16.29 -15.53 20.57
CA GLY A 49 -14.97 -15.78 21.15
C GLY A 49 -13.85 -15.01 20.41
N THR A 50 -12.62 -15.29 20.83
CA THR A 50 -11.41 -14.72 20.24
C THR A 50 -10.43 -15.78 19.71
N MET A 51 -10.81 -17.06 19.80
CA MET A 51 -9.96 -18.18 19.39
C MET A 51 -10.55 -18.86 18.16
N VAL A 52 -9.70 -19.07 17.17
CA VAL A 52 -10.02 -19.87 15.99
C VAL A 52 -9.70 -21.34 16.32
N PRO A 53 -10.58 -22.31 15.97
CA PRO A 53 -10.26 -23.73 16.08
C PRO A 53 -9.01 -24.10 15.26
N ASP A 54 -8.13 -24.93 15.84
CA ASP A 54 -6.82 -25.28 15.24
C ASP A 54 -6.95 -25.91 13.85
N GLU A 55 -8.02 -26.66 13.60
CA GLU A 55 -8.31 -27.29 12.31
C GLU A 55 -8.63 -26.30 11.18
N LEU A 56 -9.00 -25.07 11.54
CA LEU A 56 -9.27 -23.98 10.57
C LEU A 56 -8.06 -23.08 10.33
N ILE A 57 -6.97 -23.24 11.09
CA ILE A 57 -5.73 -22.48 10.85
C ILE A 57 -5.12 -22.94 9.52
N PRO A 58 -5.01 -22.06 8.52
CA PRO A 58 -4.51 -22.43 7.21
C PRO A 58 -3.08 -22.96 7.27
N ARG A 59 -2.83 -24.09 6.59
CA ARG A 59 -1.52 -24.71 6.52
C ARG A 59 -1.08 -24.85 5.07
N CYS A 60 0.21 -24.64 4.84
CA CYS A 60 0.80 -24.74 3.53
C CYS A 60 0.66 -26.16 2.98
N PRO A 61 0.09 -26.36 1.77
CA PRO A 61 -0.11 -27.68 1.18
C PRO A 61 1.22 -28.37 0.80
N HIS A 62 2.33 -27.61 0.71
CA HIS A 62 3.64 -28.16 0.33
C HIS A 62 4.48 -28.60 1.53
N CYS A 63 4.51 -27.82 2.62
CA CYS A 63 5.40 -28.11 3.75
C CYS A 63 4.68 -28.23 5.10
N GLY A 64 3.34 -28.04 5.15
CA GLY A 64 2.57 -28.14 6.38
C GLY A 64 2.72 -26.97 7.37
N ALA A 65 3.61 -26.03 7.11
CA ALA A 65 3.78 -24.86 7.95
C ALA A 65 2.52 -23.98 7.96
N GLU A 66 2.30 -23.22 9.02
CA GLU A 66 1.21 -22.26 9.08
C GLU A 66 1.32 -21.22 7.95
N MET A 67 0.18 -20.71 7.53
CA MET A 67 0.12 -19.64 6.54
C MET A 67 -0.13 -18.31 7.23
N PHE A 68 0.51 -17.27 6.71
CA PHE A 68 0.33 -15.90 7.15
C PHE A 68 -0.37 -15.06 6.06
N PRO A 69 -1.03 -13.97 6.41
CA PRO A 69 -1.44 -12.99 5.40
C PRO A 69 -0.26 -12.55 4.55
N TRP A 70 -0.47 -12.46 3.24
CA TRP A 70 0.55 -11.92 2.32
C TRP A 70 0.66 -10.40 2.51
N VAL A 71 1.18 -10.01 3.65
CA VAL A 71 1.35 -8.60 4.06
C VAL A 71 2.72 -8.45 4.72
N ARG A 72 3.45 -7.43 4.31
CA ARG A 72 4.74 -7.11 4.91
C ARG A 72 4.56 -6.71 6.38
N GLY A 73 5.35 -7.32 7.26
CA GLY A 73 5.30 -7.07 8.70
C GLY A 73 4.93 -8.27 9.58
N TYR A 74 4.53 -9.39 8.97
CA TYR A 74 4.21 -10.65 9.70
C TYR A 74 5.28 -11.73 9.55
N GLY A 75 6.57 -11.36 9.67
CA GLY A 75 7.69 -12.30 9.48
C GLY A 75 8.19 -12.29 8.03
N ASN A 76 8.45 -13.48 7.46
CA ASN A 76 8.89 -13.58 6.07
C ASN A 76 7.81 -13.09 5.12
N PHE A 77 8.17 -12.19 4.21
CA PHE A 77 7.27 -11.70 3.17
C PHE A 77 7.70 -12.27 1.82
N LEU A 78 6.78 -12.97 1.16
CA LEU A 78 7.05 -13.60 -0.14
C LEU A 78 7.17 -12.53 -1.24
N GLN A 79 8.40 -12.32 -1.70
CA GLN A 79 8.74 -11.45 -2.84
C GLN A 79 8.90 -12.29 -4.11
N GLY A 80 7.88 -13.08 -4.44
CA GLY A 80 7.84 -13.86 -5.65
C GLY A 80 7.11 -13.17 -6.80
N LYS A 81 6.66 -13.95 -7.75
CA LYS A 81 6.03 -13.49 -9.00
C LYS A 81 4.91 -12.46 -8.78
N LYS A 82 4.03 -12.69 -7.80
CA LYS A 82 2.95 -11.77 -7.48
C LYS A 82 3.46 -10.39 -7.04
N TYR A 83 4.50 -10.36 -6.22
CA TYR A 83 5.14 -9.12 -5.80
C TYR A 83 5.80 -8.39 -6.98
N GLU A 84 6.48 -9.13 -7.85
CA GLU A 84 7.13 -8.58 -9.04
C GLU A 84 6.10 -7.97 -10.01
N GLU A 85 4.96 -8.64 -10.21
CA GLU A 85 3.84 -8.13 -11.02
C GLU A 85 3.27 -6.81 -10.45
N GLU A 86 3.12 -6.73 -9.12
CA GLU A 86 2.66 -5.49 -8.46
C GLU A 86 3.67 -4.35 -8.61
N TYR A 87 4.96 -4.64 -8.47
CA TYR A 87 6.01 -3.64 -8.65
C TYR A 87 6.13 -3.17 -10.11
N GLU A 88 5.94 -4.08 -11.05
CA GLU A 88 5.96 -3.78 -12.48
C GLU A 88 4.87 -2.79 -12.91
N LYS A 89 3.68 -2.81 -12.28
CA LYS A 89 2.62 -1.84 -12.53
C LYS A 89 3.10 -0.41 -12.29
N ILE A 90 3.79 -0.17 -11.17
CA ILE A 90 4.36 1.14 -10.83
C ILE A 90 5.44 1.53 -11.85
N SER A 91 6.37 0.62 -12.12
CA SER A 91 7.47 0.86 -13.05
C SER A 91 6.96 1.23 -14.44
N LYS A 92 5.99 0.50 -14.98
CA LYS A 92 5.35 0.79 -16.26
C LYS A 92 4.65 2.15 -16.25
N TYR A 93 3.96 2.49 -15.17
CA TYR A 93 3.29 3.79 -15.06
C TYR A 93 4.31 4.94 -15.09
N ILE A 94 5.38 4.86 -14.30
CA ILE A 94 6.43 5.88 -14.25
C ILE A 94 7.11 6.01 -15.60
N GLN A 95 7.53 4.91 -16.22
CA GLN A 95 8.19 4.91 -17.54
C GLN A 95 7.32 5.57 -18.63
N LYS A 96 6.03 5.25 -18.63
CA LYS A 96 5.07 5.82 -19.60
C LYS A 96 4.86 7.33 -19.42
N ASN A 97 5.03 7.85 -18.20
CA ASN A 97 4.68 9.22 -17.85
C ASN A 97 5.88 10.08 -17.43
N LYS A 98 7.12 9.60 -17.50
CA LYS A 98 8.32 10.28 -16.99
C LYS A 98 8.57 11.67 -17.61
N ASP A 99 8.07 11.92 -18.82
CA ASP A 99 8.18 13.20 -19.53
C ASP A 99 6.93 14.11 -19.32
N ARG A 100 6.05 13.73 -18.41
CA ARG A 100 4.83 14.46 -18.05
C ARG A 100 4.95 15.03 -16.65
N LYS A 101 4.01 15.90 -16.28
CA LYS A 101 3.83 16.33 -14.89
C LYS A 101 3.32 15.15 -14.05
N ILE A 102 4.06 14.79 -13.02
CA ILE A 102 3.71 13.72 -12.09
C ILE A 102 3.53 14.31 -10.70
N LEU A 103 2.39 14.07 -10.10
CA LEU A 103 2.13 14.37 -8.70
C LEU A 103 2.17 13.08 -7.89
N LEU A 104 3.10 13.03 -6.94
CA LEU A 104 3.24 11.94 -5.97
C LEU A 104 2.57 12.37 -4.66
N ILE A 105 1.53 11.66 -4.26
CA ILE A 105 0.76 11.99 -3.05
C ILE A 105 0.89 10.85 -2.06
N GLU A 106 1.30 11.18 -0.84
CA GLU A 106 1.39 10.28 0.30
C GLU A 106 0.35 10.65 1.36
N LEU A 107 -0.52 9.71 1.71
CA LEU A 107 -1.60 9.92 2.66
C LEU A 107 -1.46 8.95 3.84
N GLY A 108 -1.03 9.45 5.01
CA GLY A 108 -0.96 8.71 6.25
C GLY A 108 0.07 7.57 6.26
N VAL A 109 1.10 7.63 5.44
CA VAL A 109 2.14 6.59 5.41
C VAL A 109 2.99 6.68 6.68
N GLY A 110 3.11 5.56 7.38
CA GLY A 110 3.87 5.46 8.62
C GLY A 110 5.39 5.40 8.37
N ARG A 111 6.18 5.72 9.40
CA ARG A 111 7.65 5.77 9.33
C ARG A 111 8.34 4.44 9.62
N MET A 112 7.61 3.36 9.82
CA MET A 112 8.22 2.06 10.13
C MET A 112 8.97 1.44 8.93
N THR A 113 8.53 1.72 7.72
CA THR A 113 9.08 1.12 6.49
C THR A 113 9.18 2.15 5.37
N PRO A 114 9.92 3.27 5.55
CA PRO A 114 9.97 4.37 4.57
C PRO A 114 10.54 3.95 3.22
N MET A 115 11.42 2.94 3.19
CA MET A 115 12.09 2.42 2.01
C MET A 115 11.14 1.84 0.94
N PHE A 116 9.89 1.60 1.26
CA PHE A 116 8.96 0.98 0.29
C PHE A 116 8.03 1.99 -0.41
N ILE A 117 7.80 3.16 0.18
CA ILE A 117 6.91 4.18 -0.40
C ILE A 117 7.58 5.55 -0.33
N GLN A 118 7.93 6.04 0.86
CA GLN A 118 8.41 7.41 1.07
C GLN A 118 9.72 7.68 0.31
N GLU A 119 10.76 6.90 0.59
CA GLU A 119 12.07 7.06 -0.05
C GLU A 119 11.98 6.94 -1.57
N PRO A 120 11.32 5.92 -2.17
CA PRO A 120 11.10 5.86 -3.61
C PRO A 120 10.35 7.08 -4.18
N PHE A 121 9.39 7.64 -3.46
CA PHE A 121 8.68 8.84 -3.91
C PHE A 121 9.58 10.07 -3.89
N TRP A 122 10.43 10.22 -2.87
CA TRP A 122 11.41 11.31 -2.81
C TRP A 122 12.43 11.21 -3.95
N GLU A 123 12.97 10.02 -4.19
CA GLU A 123 13.91 9.77 -5.29
C GLU A 123 13.27 10.05 -6.67
N LEU A 124 12.02 9.60 -6.88
CA LEU A 124 11.27 9.91 -8.10
C LEU A 124 11.04 11.42 -8.26
N THR A 125 10.67 12.10 -7.17
CA THR A 125 10.47 13.55 -7.18
C THR A 125 11.75 14.29 -7.53
N ASN A 126 12.89 13.85 -6.97
CA ASN A 126 14.19 14.44 -7.25
C ASN A 126 14.62 14.22 -8.72
N SER A 127 14.49 12.98 -9.20
CA SER A 127 15.02 12.55 -10.50
C SER A 127 14.17 12.97 -11.70
N LEU A 128 12.85 13.07 -11.54
CA LEU A 128 11.95 13.45 -12.62
C LEU A 128 11.87 14.97 -12.77
N LYS A 129 11.90 15.46 -14.01
CA LYS A 129 11.93 16.90 -14.33
C LYS A 129 10.71 17.64 -13.77
N ASP A 130 9.51 17.14 -14.06
CA ASP A 130 8.24 17.79 -13.75
C ASP A 130 7.45 16.97 -12.70
N ALA A 131 8.13 16.53 -11.64
CA ALA A 131 7.51 15.86 -10.51
C ALA A 131 7.30 16.81 -9.33
N TYR A 132 6.23 16.60 -8.58
CA TYR A 132 5.93 17.27 -7.32
C TYR A 132 5.44 16.29 -6.29
N TYR A 133 5.82 16.47 -5.02
CA TYR A 133 5.47 15.59 -3.92
C TYR A 133 4.59 16.29 -2.89
N ILE A 134 3.55 15.60 -2.43
CA ILE A 134 2.70 16.05 -1.32
C ILE A 134 2.59 14.92 -0.31
N SER A 135 2.90 15.20 0.96
CA SER A 135 2.56 14.29 2.04
C SER A 135 1.55 14.93 3.00
N VAL A 136 0.59 14.11 3.45
CA VAL A 136 -0.37 14.50 4.50
C VAL A 136 -0.29 13.45 5.61
N ASN A 137 0.04 13.91 6.82
CA ASN A 137 0.14 13.02 7.97
C ASN A 137 -0.34 13.74 9.25
N SER A 138 -1.03 13.04 10.13
CA SER A 138 -1.53 13.60 11.39
C SER A 138 -0.51 13.62 12.52
N GLU A 139 0.60 12.88 12.37
CA GLU A 139 1.56 12.69 13.46
C GLU A 139 2.87 13.46 13.24
N TYR A 140 3.27 13.65 11.99
CA TYR A 140 4.53 14.32 11.67
C TYR A 140 4.47 15.06 10.33
N GLN A 141 5.34 16.06 10.24
CA GLN A 141 5.59 16.82 9.02
C GLN A 141 7.08 16.72 8.69
N PHE A 142 7.38 16.12 7.55
CA PHE A 142 8.76 15.95 7.10
C PHE A 142 8.85 16.03 5.58
N LEU A 143 9.83 16.80 5.11
CA LEU A 143 10.21 16.89 3.71
C LEU A 143 11.73 16.87 3.64
N PRO A 144 12.37 15.98 2.85
CA PRO A 144 13.81 15.98 2.66
C PRO A 144 14.29 17.27 1.98
N GLU A 145 15.43 17.80 2.43
CA GLU A 145 16.02 19.04 1.93
C GLU A 145 16.22 19.04 0.40
N PHE A 146 16.59 17.89 -0.17
CA PHE A 146 16.87 17.75 -1.60
C PHE A 146 15.62 17.80 -2.52
N ILE A 147 14.41 17.90 -1.96
CA ILE A 147 13.14 18.10 -2.69
C ILE A 147 12.28 19.24 -2.11
N GLU A 148 12.86 20.13 -1.30
CA GLU A 148 12.12 21.23 -0.66
C GLU A 148 11.45 22.16 -1.67
N ASP A 149 12.05 22.35 -2.84
CA ASP A 149 11.52 23.16 -3.95
C ASP A 149 10.47 22.40 -4.80
N LYS A 150 10.34 21.10 -4.61
CA LYS A 150 9.46 20.20 -5.36
C LYS A 150 8.42 19.49 -4.50
N GLY A 151 8.15 19.97 -3.30
CA GLY A 151 7.21 19.26 -2.44
C GLY A 151 6.64 20.10 -1.32
N ILE A 152 5.65 19.55 -0.66
CA ILE A 152 5.05 20.07 0.56
C ILE A 152 4.66 18.94 1.50
N ALA A 153 4.95 19.10 2.79
CA ALA A 153 4.47 18.22 3.83
C ALA A 153 3.42 18.95 4.69
N ILE A 154 2.27 18.36 4.86
CA ILE A 154 1.12 18.91 5.59
C ILE A 154 0.90 18.07 6.85
N LEU A 155 0.99 18.72 8.01
CA LEU A 155 0.59 18.12 9.29
C LEU A 155 -0.93 18.33 9.47
N GLY A 156 -1.69 17.25 9.44
CA GLY A 156 -3.13 17.33 9.60
C GLY A 156 -3.85 16.01 9.37
N ASP A 157 -5.11 15.97 9.79
CA ASP A 157 -6.01 14.86 9.48
C ASP A 157 -6.32 14.85 7.98
N ILE A 158 -6.17 13.70 7.34
CA ILE A 158 -6.33 13.53 5.89
C ILE A 158 -7.75 13.94 5.44
N GLY A 159 -8.77 13.54 6.20
CA GLY A 159 -10.15 13.84 5.87
C GLY A 159 -10.44 15.35 5.91
N THR A 160 -9.89 16.03 6.89
CA THR A 160 -9.99 17.49 7.04
C THR A 160 -9.26 18.20 5.90
N VAL A 161 -8.01 17.84 5.62
CA VAL A 161 -7.23 18.45 4.53
C VAL A 161 -7.91 18.27 3.18
N LEU A 162 -8.41 17.08 2.86
CA LEU A 162 -9.12 16.82 1.60
C LEU A 162 -10.43 17.59 1.50
N LYS A 163 -11.17 17.76 2.61
CA LYS A 163 -12.38 18.56 2.67
C LYS A 163 -12.10 20.04 2.40
N ASP A 164 -11.07 20.59 3.00
CA ASP A 164 -10.67 21.98 2.82
C ASP A 164 -10.18 22.25 1.39
N LEU A 165 -9.42 21.33 0.80
CA LEU A 165 -9.00 21.39 -0.60
C LEU A 165 -10.20 21.39 -1.55
N ARG A 166 -11.21 20.56 -1.29
CA ARG A 166 -12.44 20.53 -2.08
C ARG A 166 -13.20 21.85 -2.01
N LYS A 167 -13.34 22.41 -0.81
CA LYS A 167 -13.99 23.72 -0.59
C LYS A 167 -13.23 24.82 -1.33
N ALA A 168 -11.92 24.89 -1.20
CA ALA A 168 -11.10 25.88 -1.88
C ALA A 168 -11.22 25.79 -3.43
N LYS A 169 -11.32 24.56 -3.95
CA LYS A 169 -11.55 24.35 -5.39
C LYS A 169 -12.91 24.86 -5.85
N GLU A 170 -13.98 24.62 -5.06
CA GLU A 170 -15.31 25.11 -5.35
C GLU A 170 -15.34 26.65 -5.35
N GLU A 171 -14.70 27.29 -4.37
CA GLU A 171 -14.58 28.74 -4.29
C GLU A 171 -13.78 29.35 -5.47
N SER A 172 -12.71 28.70 -5.91
CA SER A 172 -11.88 29.15 -7.05
C SER A 172 -12.57 29.02 -8.41
N ALA A 173 -13.58 28.17 -8.53
CA ALA A 173 -14.31 27.97 -9.78
C ALA A 173 -15.34 29.09 -10.06
N PHE A 174 -15.55 30.01 -9.12
CA PHE A 174 -16.45 31.16 -9.24
C PHE A 174 -15.73 32.51 -9.48
N VAL A 175 -14.41 32.48 -9.68
CA VAL A 175 -13.57 33.61 -10.04
C VAL A 175 -13.05 33.45 -11.45
#